data_d286d0ceb7c8ecdbf1c16998afd6a6ab
#
_entry.id   d286d0ceb7c8ecdbf1c16998afd6a6ab
#
_cell.length_a   1.000
_cell.length_b   1.000
_cell.length_c   1.000
_cell.angle_alpha   90.00
_cell.angle_beta   90.00
_cell.angle_gamma   90.00
#
_symmetry.space_group_name_H-M   'P 1'
#
loop_
_entity.id
_entity.type
_entity.pdbx_description
1 polymer ?
#
loop_
_entity_poly.entity_id
_entity_poly.type
_entity_poly.pdbx_seq_one_letter_code
_entity_poly.pdbx_strand_id
1 'polypeptide(L)'
;MTQPLLNRTTIARFVDAFCALPAERDALLAVAPHVGHFIDKRGTPVNFDAERILGSQHLDALYVAGKMTLLRVDHARERANLLGTSPALFPLDELEAMDIDTQVDFEMAQYFYNRRHAGLI
;
A
#
# COMPACT_ATOMS: atom_id res chain seq x y z
N MET A 1 -13.36 -1.96 -6.59
CA MET A 1 -11.95 -2.42 -6.43
C MET A 1 -11.21 -2.05 -7.69
N THR A 2 -10.18 -1.26 -7.55
CA THR A 2 -9.42 -0.62 -8.64
C THR A 2 -8.01 -1.21 -8.81
N GLN A 3 -7.70 -2.32 -8.07
CA GLN A 3 -6.44 -3.07 -8.15
C GLN A 3 -6.63 -4.38 -8.96
N PRO A 4 -6.58 -4.32 -10.28
CA PRO A 4 -6.91 -5.47 -11.14
C PRO A 4 -5.88 -6.60 -11.11
N LEU A 5 -4.66 -6.31 -10.64
CA LEU A 5 -3.56 -7.27 -10.59
C LEU A 5 -3.40 -7.93 -9.23
N LEU A 6 -4.20 -7.55 -8.24
CA LEU A 6 -4.21 -8.16 -6.92
C LEU A 6 -4.65 -9.62 -7.01
N ASN A 7 -3.84 -10.53 -6.49
CA ASN A 7 -4.10 -11.96 -6.61
C ASN A 7 -4.74 -12.56 -5.34
N ARG A 8 -5.38 -13.71 -5.53
CA ARG A 8 -6.08 -14.42 -4.45
C ARG A 8 -5.13 -14.86 -3.32
N THR A 9 -3.91 -15.24 -3.64
CA THR A 9 -2.92 -15.68 -2.65
C THR A 9 -2.52 -14.52 -1.73
N THR A 10 -2.33 -13.33 -2.29
CA THR A 10 -2.02 -12.12 -1.50
C THR A 10 -3.18 -11.74 -0.61
N ILE A 11 -4.44 -11.84 -1.09
CA ILE A 11 -5.62 -11.60 -0.25
C ILE A 11 -5.66 -12.59 0.92
N ALA A 12 -5.41 -13.88 0.68
CA ALA A 12 -5.39 -14.90 1.74
C ALA A 12 -4.30 -14.57 2.78
N ARG A 13 -3.07 -14.28 2.34
CA ARG A 13 -1.98 -13.87 3.22
C ARG A 13 -2.30 -12.61 4.03
N PHE A 14 -3.02 -11.66 3.44
CA PHE A 14 -3.46 -10.45 4.12
C PHE A 14 -4.45 -10.75 5.25
N VAL A 15 -5.41 -11.65 5.00
CA VAL A 15 -6.37 -12.12 6.03
C VAL A 15 -5.64 -12.88 7.13
N ASP A 16 -4.75 -13.81 6.79
CA ASP A 16 -3.97 -14.58 7.76
C ASP A 16 -3.11 -13.67 8.64
N ALA A 17 -2.45 -12.68 8.02
CA ALA A 17 -1.67 -11.69 8.76
C ALA A 17 -2.52 -10.87 9.73
N PHE A 18 -3.74 -10.49 9.34
CA PHE A 18 -4.66 -9.80 10.25
C PHE A 18 -5.07 -10.68 11.44
N CYS A 19 -5.38 -11.95 11.18
CA CYS A 19 -5.74 -12.91 12.23
C CYS A 19 -4.60 -13.15 13.24
N ALA A 20 -3.34 -13.03 12.78
CA ALA A 20 -2.15 -13.19 13.60
C ALA A 20 -1.71 -11.90 14.33
N LEU A 21 -2.40 -10.76 14.11
CA LEU A 21 -2.03 -9.52 14.77
C LEU A 21 -2.18 -9.59 16.28
N PRO A 22 -1.22 -9.02 17.02
CA PRO A 22 -1.35 -8.89 18.46
C PRO A 22 -2.52 -7.98 18.84
N ALA A 23 -3.04 -8.14 20.07
CA ALA A 23 -4.27 -7.48 20.51
C ALA A 23 -4.22 -5.96 20.49
N GLU A 24 -3.05 -5.37 20.65
CA GLU A 24 -2.80 -3.93 20.60
C GLU A 24 -2.89 -3.31 19.18
N ARG A 25 -2.95 -4.15 18.15
CA ARG A 25 -3.18 -3.71 16.77
C ARG A 25 -4.65 -3.83 16.40
N ASP A 26 -5.23 -2.75 15.95
CA ASP A 26 -6.66 -2.64 15.64
C ASP A 26 -6.98 -2.70 14.13
N ALA A 27 -5.97 -2.56 13.30
CA ALA A 27 -6.11 -2.59 11.84
C ALA A 27 -4.90 -3.22 11.15
N LEU A 28 -5.12 -3.74 9.94
CA LEU A 28 -4.09 -4.07 8.98
C LEU A 28 -4.37 -3.32 7.67
N LEU A 29 -3.40 -2.56 7.22
CA LEU A 29 -3.49 -1.75 6.00
C LEU A 29 -2.60 -2.35 4.92
N ALA A 30 -3.17 -2.73 3.79
CA ALA A 30 -2.40 -3.00 2.59
C ALA A 30 -1.92 -1.68 1.99
N VAL A 31 -0.63 -1.57 1.76
CA VAL A 31 0.03 -0.30 1.39
C VAL A 31 0.97 -0.49 0.21
N ALA A 32 1.14 0.56 -0.57
CA ALA A 32 2.14 0.62 -1.64
C ALA A 32 3.37 1.39 -1.14
N PRO A 33 4.56 0.75 -1.07
CA PRO A 33 5.78 1.46 -0.71
C PRO A 33 6.25 2.35 -1.86
N HIS A 34 6.66 3.56 -1.52
CA HIS A 34 7.32 4.49 -2.45
C HIS A 34 8.66 4.91 -1.89
N VAL A 35 9.73 4.63 -2.62
CA VAL A 35 11.10 5.04 -2.29
C VAL A 35 11.48 6.23 -3.16
N GLY A 36 11.80 7.35 -2.53
CA GLY A 36 12.18 8.57 -3.24
C GLY A 36 12.31 9.76 -2.30
N HIS A 37 12.71 10.90 -2.85
CA HIS A 37 12.76 12.17 -2.14
C HIS A 37 11.39 12.85 -2.24
N PHE A 38 10.66 12.90 -1.14
CA PHE A 38 9.34 13.50 -1.10
C PHE A 38 9.41 14.92 -0.52
N ILE A 39 8.71 15.83 -1.17
CA ILE A 39 8.50 17.20 -0.71
C ILE A 39 7.00 17.46 -0.56
N ASP A 40 6.61 18.28 0.40
CA ASP A 40 5.23 18.72 0.56
C ASP A 40 4.87 19.81 -0.48
N LYS A 41 3.61 20.23 -0.50
CA LYS A 41 3.13 21.29 -1.43
C LYS A 41 3.77 22.68 -1.21
N ARG A 42 4.53 22.85 -0.13
CA ARG A 42 5.27 24.07 0.18
C ARG A 42 6.74 23.98 -0.20
N GLY A 43 7.17 22.83 -0.74
CA GLY A 43 8.56 22.56 -1.07
C GLY A 43 9.41 22.08 0.10
N THR A 44 8.78 21.71 1.23
CA THR A 44 9.50 21.21 2.41
C THR A 44 9.79 19.72 2.27
N PRO A 45 11.03 19.26 2.53
CA PRO A 45 11.36 17.84 2.56
C PRO A 45 10.51 17.09 3.60
N VAL A 46 10.04 15.88 3.22
CA VAL A 46 9.20 15.04 4.07
C VAL A 46 10.02 13.91 4.72
N ASN A 47 10.87 13.24 3.93
CA ASN A 47 11.59 12.04 4.36
C ASN A 47 13.10 12.11 4.14
N PHE A 48 13.65 13.30 3.94
CA PHE A 48 15.08 13.49 3.78
C PHE A 48 15.53 14.84 4.36
N ASP A 49 16.84 14.94 4.64
CA ASP A 49 17.48 16.19 5.05
C ASP A 49 17.98 16.94 3.80
N ALA A 50 17.50 18.17 3.59
CA ALA A 50 17.87 18.99 2.45
C ALA A 50 19.37 19.38 2.44
N GLU A 51 20.00 19.45 3.62
CA GLU A 51 21.43 19.78 3.75
C GLU A 51 22.32 18.55 3.51
N ARG A 52 21.76 17.34 3.63
CA ARG A 52 22.46 16.08 3.46
C ARG A 52 21.66 15.10 2.61
N ILE A 53 21.55 15.39 1.33
CA ILE A 53 20.82 14.54 0.38
C ILE A 53 21.59 13.22 0.18
N LEU A 54 21.00 12.11 0.59
CA LEU A 54 21.48 10.75 0.35
C LEU A 54 20.83 10.18 -0.91
N GLY A 55 21.42 9.14 -1.49
CA GLY A 55 20.77 8.37 -2.55
C GLY A 55 19.45 7.76 -2.07
N SER A 56 18.46 7.65 -2.96
CA SER A 56 17.10 7.18 -2.62
C SER A 56 17.10 5.79 -1.97
N GLN A 57 18.07 4.94 -2.27
CA GLN A 57 18.25 3.62 -1.64
C GLN A 57 18.54 3.66 -0.14
N HIS A 58 18.89 4.81 0.42
CA HIS A 58 19.16 5.03 1.84
C HIS A 58 18.01 5.74 2.57
N LEU A 59 16.92 6.00 1.87
CA LEU A 59 15.75 6.67 2.44
C LEU A 59 14.71 5.65 2.90
N ASP A 60 14.01 5.99 3.98
CA ASP A 60 12.84 5.24 4.40
C ASP A 60 11.71 5.41 3.36
N ALA A 61 11.08 4.30 3.02
CA ALA A 61 9.91 4.33 2.15
C ALA A 61 8.75 5.07 2.81
N LEU A 62 8.04 5.89 2.05
CA LEU A 62 6.70 6.34 2.40
C LEU A 62 5.68 5.34 1.85
N TYR A 63 4.52 5.25 2.48
CA TYR A 63 3.51 4.27 2.14
C TYR A 63 2.21 4.93 1.74
N VAL A 64 1.70 4.58 0.57
CA VAL A 64 0.34 4.97 0.14
C VAL A 64 -0.64 3.95 0.69
N ALA A 65 -1.53 4.41 1.57
CA ALA A 65 -2.63 3.63 2.14
C ALA A 65 -3.83 3.56 1.18
N GLY A 66 -4.87 2.82 1.57
CA GLY A 66 -6.15 2.78 0.86
C GLY A 66 -6.29 1.66 -0.16
N LYS A 67 -5.33 0.71 -0.19
CA LYS A 67 -5.44 -0.46 -1.09
C LYS A 67 -6.46 -1.47 -0.56
N MET A 68 -6.24 -2.00 0.63
CA MET A 68 -7.19 -2.82 1.39
C MET A 68 -7.03 -2.50 2.87
N THR A 69 -8.10 -2.65 3.64
CA THR A 69 -8.08 -2.47 5.09
C THR A 69 -8.88 -3.57 5.77
N LEU A 70 -8.32 -4.16 6.81
CA LEU A 70 -9.03 -4.98 7.77
C LEU A 70 -9.02 -4.27 9.13
N LEU A 71 -10.17 -4.21 9.77
CA LEU A 71 -10.37 -3.57 11.07
C LEU A 71 -10.98 -4.56 12.05
N ARG A 72 -10.62 -4.43 13.32
CA ARG A 72 -11.38 -5.12 14.38
C ARG A 72 -12.79 -4.52 14.47
N VAL A 73 -13.78 -5.38 14.63
CA VAL A 73 -15.21 -4.99 14.60
C VAL A 73 -15.53 -3.93 15.65
N ASP A 74 -14.98 -4.05 16.85
CA ASP A 74 -15.24 -3.10 17.93
C ASP A 74 -14.71 -1.70 17.56
N HIS A 75 -13.50 -1.63 16.98
CA HIS A 75 -12.96 -0.36 16.47
C HIS A 75 -13.86 0.24 15.39
N ALA A 76 -14.30 -0.58 14.43
CA ALA A 76 -15.15 -0.12 13.33
C ALA A 76 -16.52 0.41 13.82
N ARG A 77 -17.03 -0.11 14.94
CA ARG A 77 -18.31 0.34 15.56
C ARG A 77 -18.15 1.65 16.34
N GLU A 78 -17.04 1.80 17.04
CA GLU A 78 -16.80 2.93 17.94
C GLU A 78 -16.29 4.19 17.21
N ARG A 79 -15.61 3.99 16.11
CA ARG A 79 -14.90 5.07 15.38
C ARG A 79 -15.14 4.98 13.88
N ALA A 80 -15.60 6.05 13.28
CA ALA A 80 -15.74 6.18 11.82
C ALA A 80 -14.38 6.39 11.13
N ASN A 81 -13.35 5.61 11.52
CA ASN A 81 -11.99 5.70 11.02
C ASN A 81 -11.59 4.38 10.37
N LEU A 82 -11.33 4.40 9.06
CA LEU A 82 -10.95 3.21 8.29
C LEU A 82 -9.45 2.84 8.38
N LEU A 83 -8.63 3.66 9.02
CA LEU A 83 -7.19 3.40 9.14
C LEU A 83 -6.81 2.75 10.47
N GLY A 84 -7.71 2.75 11.45
CA GLY A 84 -7.40 2.34 12.81
C GLY A 84 -6.67 3.43 13.61
N THR A 85 -6.36 3.13 14.85
CA THR A 85 -5.55 3.98 15.76
C THR A 85 -4.16 3.42 15.99
N SER A 86 -3.99 2.11 15.82
CA SER A 86 -2.71 1.39 15.93
C SER A 86 -2.58 0.38 14.80
N PRO A 87 -2.52 0.83 13.53
CA PRO A 87 -2.48 -0.09 12.40
C PRO A 87 -1.13 -0.79 12.29
N ALA A 88 -1.16 -2.01 11.74
CA ALA A 88 -0.01 -2.65 11.14
C ALA A 88 -0.03 -2.44 9.62
N LEU A 89 1.12 -2.50 8.97
CA LEU A 89 1.25 -2.34 7.53
C LEU A 89 1.52 -3.69 6.86
N PHE A 90 0.90 -3.89 5.71
CA PHE A 90 1.12 -5.04 4.82
C PHE A 90 1.53 -4.52 3.45
N PRO A 91 2.83 -4.44 3.16
CA PRO A 91 3.31 -3.98 1.86
C PRO A 91 2.89 -4.95 0.74
N LEU A 92 2.29 -4.41 -0.30
CA LEU A 92 2.02 -5.10 -1.56
C LEU A 92 3.22 -4.97 -2.49
N ASP A 93 3.35 -5.90 -3.42
CA ASP A 93 4.27 -5.69 -4.53
C ASP A 93 3.76 -4.59 -5.48
N GLU A 94 4.65 -4.06 -6.28
CA GLU A 94 4.38 -2.90 -7.13
C GLU A 94 3.24 -3.15 -8.12
N LEU A 95 3.14 -4.34 -8.71
CA LEU A 95 2.08 -4.67 -9.66
C LEU A 95 0.73 -4.87 -8.94
N GLU A 96 0.73 -5.54 -7.80
CA GLU A 96 -0.51 -5.76 -7.03
C GLU A 96 -1.04 -4.47 -6.39
N ALA A 97 -0.15 -3.52 -6.10
CA ALA A 97 -0.50 -2.21 -5.58
C ALA A 97 -1.02 -1.24 -6.66
N MET A 98 -0.91 -1.59 -7.94
CA MET A 98 -1.34 -0.73 -9.04
C MET A 98 -2.84 -0.45 -8.96
N ASP A 99 -3.19 0.82 -8.97
CA ASP A 99 -4.56 1.33 -8.93
C ASP A 99 -4.93 1.95 -10.27
N ILE A 100 -6.20 1.86 -10.67
CA ILE A 100 -6.69 2.45 -11.90
C ILE A 100 -7.49 3.70 -11.57
N ASP A 101 -6.89 4.85 -11.76
CA ASP A 101 -7.52 6.17 -11.61
C ASP A 101 -7.62 6.90 -12.96
N THR A 102 -6.74 6.57 -13.90
CA THR A 102 -6.64 7.21 -15.21
C THR A 102 -6.68 6.19 -16.36
N GLN A 103 -6.84 6.70 -17.60
CA GLN A 103 -6.74 5.86 -18.80
C GLN A 103 -5.35 5.23 -18.94
N VAL A 104 -4.30 5.96 -18.55
CA VAL A 104 -2.92 5.45 -18.58
C VAL A 104 -2.75 4.27 -17.63
N ASP A 105 -3.29 4.38 -16.42
CA ASP A 105 -3.25 3.28 -15.43
C ASP A 105 -3.97 2.04 -15.97
N PHE A 106 -5.11 2.23 -16.65
CA PHE A 106 -5.83 1.12 -17.27
C PHE A 106 -4.99 0.41 -18.34
N GLU A 107 -4.35 1.15 -19.22
CA GLU A 107 -3.50 0.60 -20.27
C GLU A 107 -2.29 -0.14 -19.70
N MET A 108 -1.67 0.40 -18.66
CA MET A 108 -0.58 -0.25 -17.92
C MET A 108 -1.06 -1.54 -17.25
N ALA A 109 -2.18 -1.49 -16.55
CA ALA A 109 -2.77 -2.66 -15.90
C ALA A 109 -3.12 -3.76 -16.92
N GLN A 110 -3.72 -3.38 -18.05
CA GLN A 110 -4.03 -4.31 -19.15
C GLN A 110 -2.77 -4.96 -19.73
N TYR A 111 -1.71 -4.18 -19.92
CA TYR A 111 -0.42 -4.71 -20.38
C TYR A 111 0.13 -5.77 -19.44
N PHE A 112 0.22 -5.49 -18.13
CA PHE A 112 0.73 -6.43 -17.16
C PHE A 112 -0.20 -7.63 -16.93
N TYR A 113 -1.51 -7.42 -16.98
CA TYR A 113 -2.48 -8.52 -16.93
C TYR A 113 -2.26 -9.53 -18.07
N ASN A 114 -2.13 -9.05 -19.29
CA ASN A 114 -1.88 -9.89 -20.45
C ASN A 114 -0.55 -10.65 -20.34
N ARG A 115 0.52 -9.99 -19.88
CA ARG A 115 1.81 -10.65 -19.67
C ARG A 115 1.76 -11.74 -18.61
N ARG A 116 1.04 -11.50 -17.52
CA ARG A 116 0.85 -12.49 -16.44
C ARG A 116 0.10 -13.73 -16.97
N HIS A 117 -0.95 -13.54 -17.77
CA HIS A 117 -1.70 -14.65 -18.35
C HIS A 117 -0.93 -15.40 -19.43
N ALA A 118 0.03 -14.75 -20.08
CA ALA A 118 0.94 -15.39 -21.01
C ALA A 118 2.14 -16.09 -20.31
N GLY A 119 2.23 -16.04 -18.98
CA GLY A 119 3.33 -16.62 -18.21
C GLY A 119 4.67 -15.91 -18.40
N LEU A 120 4.65 -14.62 -18.74
CA LEU A 120 5.84 -13.81 -19.03
C LEU A 120 6.32 -13.02 -17.80
N ILE A 121 5.52 -12.94 -16.75
CA ILE A 121 5.81 -12.35 -15.42
C ILE A 121 5.04 -13.10 -14.35
#